data_c9fac9f6393bacdc800b7ff0f51be8bb
#
_entry.id   c9fac9f6393bacdc800b7ff0f51be8bb
#
_cell.length_a   1.000
_cell.length_b   1.000
_cell.length_c   1.000
_cell.angle_alpha   90.00
_cell.angle_beta   90.00
_cell.angle_gamma   90.00
#
_symmetry.space_group_name_H-M   'P 1'
#
loop_
_entity.id
_entity.type
_entity.pdbx_description
1 polymer ?
#
loop_
_entity_poly.entity_id
_entity_poly.type
_entity_poly.pdbx_seq_one_letter_code
_entity_poly.pdbx_strand_id
1 'polypeptide(L)'
;MRYLKHLAATVLATTFSLAAAAQTLVVGDQSYNARAVMEAAGVLDNLPYSLEWKQFTAGSPVAEALNVGSLDIGLLGDAPPLFLGALGAPIKVIAVSRQNLAGVAILVRKDSPIHNLQDLRGKRAAIWKGSWSQQLLFSALDKAGVPRDTLELRYLSALDASHALDGGAVDVIATWEPYVTQQERQGARVLATAEGVIPAQSFVVANSQAVKHKRAQIADFLERLKKAREWTLSDPAHTEAYADAWAQRTRADRDIARTWFARARTDLAPLDPQVITDAQKTVDFFAGLGLIKAYPASDLFDTSFGAAVKGYASTATE
;
A
#
# COMPACT_ATOMS: atom_id res chain seq x y z
N MET A 1 -40.35 -34.89 70.79
CA MET A 1 -40.81 -34.49 69.40
C MET A 1 -39.80 -33.51 68.84
N ARG A 2 -39.00 -34.02 67.87
CA ARG A 2 -37.88 -33.23 67.34
C ARG A 2 -38.30 -32.78 65.94
N TYR A 3 -38.34 -31.47 65.67
CA TYR A 3 -38.56 -30.94 64.33
C TYR A 3 -37.19 -30.71 63.66
N LEU A 4 -36.88 -31.49 62.63
CA LEU A 4 -35.76 -31.26 61.72
C LEU A 4 -36.17 -30.15 60.73
N LYS A 5 -35.48 -29.03 60.73
CA LYS A 5 -35.58 -28.00 59.70
C LYS A 5 -34.56 -28.33 58.60
N HIS A 6 -35.03 -28.67 57.41
CA HIS A 6 -34.18 -28.77 56.21
C HIS A 6 -33.94 -27.34 55.66
N LEU A 7 -32.70 -26.89 55.74
CA LEU A 7 -32.24 -25.70 55.03
C LEU A 7 -31.80 -26.14 53.63
N ALA A 8 -32.59 -25.80 52.60
CA ALA A 8 -32.18 -25.96 51.22
C ALA A 8 -31.32 -24.75 50.82
N ALA A 9 -30.01 -24.93 50.66
CA ALA A 9 -29.10 -23.92 50.16
C ALA A 9 -29.18 -23.95 48.61
N THR A 10 -29.86 -22.96 48.02
CA THR A 10 -29.86 -22.72 46.58
C THR A 10 -28.56 -22.00 46.19
N VAL A 11 -27.65 -22.76 45.60
CA VAL A 11 -26.43 -22.19 45.01
C VAL A 11 -26.80 -21.54 43.66
N LEU A 12 -26.88 -20.23 43.63
CA LEU A 12 -27.09 -19.47 42.40
C LEU A 12 -25.73 -19.38 41.68
N ALA A 13 -25.51 -20.25 40.68
CA ALA A 13 -24.35 -20.21 39.81
C ALA A 13 -24.52 -19.02 38.85
N THR A 14 -23.94 -17.88 39.18
CA THR A 14 -23.77 -16.75 38.28
C THR A 14 -22.70 -17.10 37.25
N THR A 15 -23.11 -17.51 36.07
CA THR A 15 -22.25 -17.62 34.88
C THR A 15 -21.87 -16.21 34.46
N PHE A 16 -20.70 -15.74 34.87
CA PHE A 16 -20.06 -14.57 34.27
C PHE A 16 -19.66 -15.00 32.83
N SER A 17 -20.49 -14.65 31.87
CA SER A 17 -20.05 -14.60 30.47
C SER A 17 -19.01 -13.47 30.39
N LEU A 18 -17.72 -13.81 30.43
CA LEU A 18 -16.70 -12.89 29.95
C LEU A 18 -17.00 -12.68 28.48
N ALA A 19 -17.66 -11.59 28.14
CA ALA A 19 -17.64 -11.07 26.79
C ALA A 19 -16.16 -10.79 26.48
N ALA A 20 -15.53 -11.68 25.71
CA ALA A 20 -14.20 -11.45 25.19
C ALA A 20 -14.25 -10.09 24.49
N ALA A 21 -13.59 -9.08 25.03
CA ALA A 21 -13.50 -7.78 24.39
C ALA A 21 -13.01 -8.03 22.96
N ALA A 22 -13.82 -7.66 21.98
CA ALA A 22 -13.47 -7.86 20.58
C ALA A 22 -12.10 -7.23 20.32
N GLN A 23 -11.12 -8.05 19.94
CA GLN A 23 -9.76 -7.55 19.71
C GLN A 23 -9.80 -6.50 18.62
N THR A 24 -9.15 -5.36 18.82
CA THR A 24 -9.05 -4.31 17.80
C THR A 24 -7.93 -4.66 16.81
N LEU A 25 -8.23 -4.62 15.51
CA LEU A 25 -7.24 -4.66 14.45
C LEU A 25 -6.95 -3.24 13.99
N VAL A 26 -5.69 -2.78 14.14
CA VAL A 26 -5.27 -1.43 13.77
C VAL A 26 -4.59 -1.48 12.40
N VAL A 27 -5.18 -0.78 11.42
CA VAL A 27 -4.76 -0.83 10.02
C VAL A 27 -4.25 0.53 9.53
N GLY A 28 -3.02 0.56 9.04
CA GLY A 28 -2.43 1.70 8.36
C GLY A 28 -2.79 1.72 6.87
N ASP A 29 -3.40 2.79 6.40
CA ASP A 29 -3.80 2.99 5.01
C ASP A 29 -3.19 4.26 4.43
N GLN A 30 -2.85 4.26 3.15
CA GLN A 30 -2.37 5.44 2.45
C GLN A 30 -3.49 6.07 1.63
N SER A 31 -3.67 7.36 1.83
CA SER A 31 -4.63 8.17 1.04
C SER A 31 -6.04 7.56 1.00
N TYR A 32 -6.49 6.91 2.07
CA TYR A 32 -7.80 6.25 2.18
C TYR A 32 -8.08 5.17 1.12
N ASN A 33 -7.05 4.63 0.46
CA ASN A 33 -7.23 3.73 -0.68
C ASN A 33 -7.94 2.42 -0.30
N ALA A 34 -7.42 1.69 0.69
CA ALA A 34 -8.03 0.42 1.11
C ALA A 34 -9.35 0.64 1.85
N ARG A 35 -9.42 1.64 2.72
CA ARG A 35 -10.63 1.95 3.47
C ARG A 35 -11.79 2.28 2.54
N ALA A 36 -11.59 3.17 1.57
CA ALA A 36 -12.65 3.59 0.67
C ALA A 36 -13.18 2.44 -0.20
N VAL A 37 -12.31 1.55 -0.70
CA VAL A 37 -12.78 0.39 -1.49
C VAL A 37 -13.58 -0.59 -0.63
N MET A 38 -13.15 -0.85 0.61
CA MET A 38 -13.86 -1.78 1.51
C MET A 38 -15.21 -1.21 1.97
N GLU A 39 -15.29 0.10 2.20
CA GLU A 39 -16.55 0.80 2.50
C GLU A 39 -17.50 0.78 1.30
N ALA A 40 -17.00 1.12 0.10
CA ALA A 40 -17.81 1.12 -1.12
C ALA A 40 -18.37 -0.26 -1.48
N ALA A 41 -17.58 -1.30 -1.26
CA ALA A 41 -17.98 -2.69 -1.49
C ALA A 41 -18.89 -3.28 -0.37
N GLY A 42 -19.15 -2.55 0.72
CA GLY A 42 -19.98 -3.02 1.84
C GLY A 42 -19.40 -4.22 2.60
N VAL A 43 -18.08 -4.44 2.54
CA VAL A 43 -17.44 -5.62 3.15
C VAL A 43 -17.07 -5.42 4.62
N LEU A 44 -17.31 -4.24 5.18
CA LEU A 44 -16.98 -3.94 6.57
C LEU A 44 -18.13 -4.21 7.56
N ASP A 45 -19.27 -4.68 7.06
CA ASP A 45 -20.41 -5.04 7.90
C ASP A 45 -20.15 -6.34 8.68
N ASN A 46 -20.69 -6.40 9.92
CA ASN A 46 -20.63 -7.58 10.78
C ASN A 46 -19.21 -8.12 11.02
N LEU A 47 -18.24 -7.22 11.25
CA LEU A 47 -16.90 -7.61 11.64
C LEU A 47 -16.93 -8.29 13.03
N PRO A 48 -16.26 -9.45 13.21
CA PRO A 48 -16.18 -10.14 14.50
C PRO A 48 -15.12 -9.51 15.42
N TYR A 49 -14.52 -8.38 15.05
CA TYR A 49 -13.53 -7.61 15.79
C TYR A 49 -13.73 -6.10 15.54
N SER A 50 -13.13 -5.25 16.37
CA SER A 50 -13.09 -3.82 16.12
C SER A 50 -12.01 -3.49 15.09
N LEU A 51 -12.31 -2.59 14.14
CA LEU A 51 -11.36 -2.14 13.13
C LEU A 51 -11.04 -0.66 13.33
N GLU A 52 -9.77 -0.35 13.53
CA GLU A 52 -9.28 1.03 13.64
C GLU A 52 -8.39 1.38 12.44
N TRP A 53 -8.71 2.48 11.76
CA TRP A 53 -7.94 2.98 10.63
C TRP A 53 -7.03 4.14 11.02
N LYS A 54 -5.75 4.04 10.66
CA LYS A 54 -4.78 5.13 10.72
C LYS A 54 -4.40 5.55 9.30
N GLN A 55 -4.51 6.84 8.99
CA GLN A 55 -4.23 7.37 7.65
C GLN A 55 -2.85 7.99 7.56
N PHE A 56 -2.19 7.73 6.44
CA PHE A 56 -0.84 8.20 6.16
C PHE A 56 -0.75 8.76 4.73
N THR A 57 0.21 9.67 4.52
CA THR A 57 0.46 10.28 3.21
C THR A 57 1.50 9.52 2.38
N ALA A 58 2.27 8.62 3.01
CA ALA A 58 3.35 7.86 2.36
C ALA A 58 3.63 6.54 3.08
N GLY A 59 4.37 5.64 2.41
CA GLY A 59 4.68 4.31 2.93
C GLY A 59 5.68 4.28 4.09
N SER A 60 6.67 5.20 4.11
CA SER A 60 7.67 5.20 5.18
C SER A 60 7.07 5.40 6.57
N PRO A 61 6.17 6.36 6.81
CA PRO A 61 5.48 6.46 8.11
C PRO A 61 4.62 5.24 8.47
N VAL A 62 4.01 4.54 7.49
CA VAL A 62 3.31 3.27 7.74
C VAL A 62 4.28 2.20 8.21
N ALA A 63 5.44 2.07 7.54
CA ALA A 63 6.47 1.11 7.89
C ALA A 63 7.01 1.35 9.31
N GLU A 64 7.29 2.61 9.67
CA GLU A 64 7.72 2.98 11.02
C GLU A 64 6.67 2.62 12.08
N ALA A 65 5.39 2.91 11.84
CA ALA A 65 4.30 2.59 12.75
C ALA A 65 4.13 1.07 12.93
N LEU A 66 4.35 0.27 11.86
CA LEU A 66 4.41 -1.19 11.95
C LEU A 66 5.60 -1.66 12.78
N ASN A 67 6.79 -1.07 12.57
CA ASN A 67 8.02 -1.43 13.28
C ASN A 67 7.88 -1.27 14.79
N VAL A 68 7.28 -0.16 15.24
CA VAL A 68 7.07 0.11 16.66
C VAL A 68 5.80 -0.53 17.25
N GLY A 69 5.05 -1.32 16.46
CA GLY A 69 3.84 -2.01 16.91
C GLY A 69 2.62 -1.11 17.10
N SER A 70 2.62 0.11 16.57
CA SER A 70 1.44 1.01 16.58
C SER A 70 0.37 0.61 15.56
N LEU A 71 0.73 -0.24 14.59
CA LEU A 71 -0.14 -0.86 13.62
C LEU A 71 -0.01 -2.37 13.68
N ASP A 72 -1.12 -3.06 13.44
CA ASP A 72 -1.15 -4.51 13.23
C ASP A 72 -0.88 -4.86 11.75
N ILE A 73 -1.49 -4.09 10.84
CA ILE A 73 -1.36 -4.23 9.37
C ILE A 73 -1.08 -2.86 8.78
N GLY A 74 -0.33 -2.82 7.69
CA GLY A 74 -0.14 -1.65 6.85
C GLY A 74 -0.17 -1.99 5.37
N LEU A 75 -0.76 -1.10 4.58
CA LEU A 75 -0.79 -1.19 3.11
C LEU A 75 0.15 -0.11 2.55
N LEU A 76 1.22 -0.54 1.88
CA LEU A 76 2.29 0.37 1.45
C LEU A 76 3.09 -0.19 0.27
N GLY A 77 3.83 0.68 -0.42
CA GLY A 77 4.76 0.27 -1.47
C GLY A 77 5.91 -0.59 -0.91
N ASP A 78 6.60 -1.30 -1.79
CA ASP A 78 7.59 -2.32 -1.44
C ASP A 78 8.86 -1.77 -0.76
N ALA A 79 9.38 -0.63 -1.18
CA ALA A 79 10.66 -0.13 -0.69
C ALA A 79 10.70 0.09 0.84
N PRO A 80 9.76 0.79 1.50
CA PRO A 80 9.83 1.03 2.94
C PRO A 80 9.91 -0.24 3.80
N PRO A 81 9.08 -1.28 3.61
CA PRO A 81 9.21 -2.52 4.39
C PRO A 81 10.50 -3.27 4.09
N LEU A 82 11.02 -3.20 2.84
CA LEU A 82 12.30 -3.81 2.50
C LEU A 82 13.49 -3.09 3.18
N PHE A 83 13.41 -1.77 3.38
CA PHE A 83 14.39 -1.03 4.20
C PHE A 83 14.37 -1.52 5.66
N LEU A 84 13.20 -1.70 6.24
CA LEU A 84 13.06 -2.22 7.60
C LEU A 84 13.48 -3.69 7.72
N GLY A 85 13.26 -4.50 6.69
CA GLY A 85 13.75 -5.87 6.61
C GLY A 85 15.26 -5.95 6.71
N ALA A 86 15.99 -5.02 6.06
CA ALA A 86 17.45 -4.92 6.16
C ALA A 86 17.96 -4.58 7.58
N LEU A 87 17.08 -4.05 8.45
CA LEU A 87 17.34 -3.75 9.86
C LEU A 87 16.84 -4.84 10.81
N GLY A 88 16.24 -5.93 10.30
CA GLY A 88 15.66 -7.00 11.10
C GLY A 88 14.39 -6.61 11.85
N ALA A 89 13.63 -5.65 11.33
CA ALA A 89 12.37 -5.20 11.95
C ALA A 89 11.36 -6.35 12.12
N PRO A 90 10.54 -6.33 13.19
CA PRO A 90 9.57 -7.39 13.50
C PRO A 90 8.30 -7.28 12.62
N ILE A 91 8.45 -7.35 11.32
CA ILE A 91 7.37 -7.25 10.33
C ILE A 91 7.42 -8.40 9.34
N LYS A 92 6.30 -8.70 8.71
CA LYS A 92 6.18 -9.70 7.63
C LYS A 92 5.30 -9.18 6.51
N VAL A 93 5.74 -9.36 5.26
CA VAL A 93 4.89 -9.20 4.08
C VAL A 93 3.99 -10.42 3.97
N ILE A 94 2.68 -10.21 3.94
CA ILE A 94 1.66 -11.26 4.00
C ILE A 94 0.78 -11.39 2.75
N ALA A 95 0.76 -10.35 1.90
CA ALA A 95 0.10 -10.36 0.60
C ALA A 95 0.70 -9.28 -0.31
N VAL A 96 0.44 -9.37 -1.62
CA VAL A 96 0.81 -8.37 -2.61
C VAL A 96 -0.44 -7.77 -3.25
N SER A 97 -0.46 -6.45 -3.41
CA SER A 97 -1.42 -5.76 -4.28
C SER A 97 -0.79 -5.56 -5.66
N ARG A 98 -1.36 -6.19 -6.66
CA ARG A 98 -0.97 -6.02 -8.07
C ARG A 98 -1.75 -4.85 -8.66
N GLN A 99 -1.07 -4.01 -9.43
CA GLN A 99 -1.68 -2.85 -10.09
C GLN A 99 -1.00 -2.55 -11.41
N ASN A 100 -1.68 -1.81 -12.27
CA ASN A 100 -1.05 -1.25 -13.46
C ASN A 100 -0.04 -0.17 -13.05
N LEU A 101 1.16 -0.22 -13.62
CA LEU A 101 2.29 0.62 -13.23
C LEU A 101 2.35 1.97 -13.95
N ALA A 102 1.40 2.26 -14.85
CA ALA A 102 1.30 3.57 -15.50
C ALA A 102 1.01 4.72 -14.50
N GLY A 103 0.50 4.38 -13.31
CA GLY A 103 0.29 5.31 -12.21
C GLY A 103 1.55 5.60 -11.35
N VAL A 104 2.72 5.11 -11.74
CA VAL A 104 4.03 5.47 -11.17
C VAL A 104 4.86 6.04 -12.31
N ALA A 105 5.14 7.34 -12.30
CA ALA A 105 5.62 8.03 -13.48
C ALA A 105 6.66 9.12 -13.20
N ILE A 106 7.45 9.43 -14.23
CA ILE A 106 8.30 10.60 -14.34
C ILE A 106 7.52 11.65 -15.13
N LEU A 107 7.40 12.85 -14.57
CA LEU A 107 6.54 13.91 -15.09
C LEU A 107 7.33 15.20 -15.28
N VAL A 108 6.99 15.94 -16.33
CA VAL A 108 7.48 17.28 -16.63
C VAL A 108 6.30 18.22 -16.88
N ARG A 109 6.49 19.54 -16.74
CA ARG A 109 5.44 20.51 -17.05
C ARG A 109 5.03 20.45 -18.52
N LYS A 110 3.80 20.90 -18.81
CA LYS A 110 3.20 20.94 -20.14
C LYS A 110 4.12 21.59 -21.21
N ASP A 111 4.71 22.72 -20.84
CA ASP A 111 5.55 23.59 -21.70
C ASP A 111 7.05 23.29 -21.58
N SER A 112 7.40 22.22 -20.87
CA SER A 112 8.80 21.83 -20.70
C SER A 112 9.44 21.46 -22.02
N PRO A 113 10.68 21.91 -22.30
CA PRO A 113 11.47 21.50 -23.45
C PRO A 113 12.02 20.07 -23.33
N ILE A 114 11.76 19.38 -22.23
CA ILE A 114 12.19 18.00 -21.97
C ILE A 114 11.23 17.05 -22.68
N HIS A 115 11.71 16.26 -23.63
CA HIS A 115 10.90 15.32 -24.40
C HIS A 115 11.31 13.85 -24.21
N ASN A 116 12.52 13.61 -23.69
CA ASN A 116 13.05 12.28 -23.43
C ASN A 116 13.98 12.29 -22.22
N LEU A 117 14.42 11.11 -21.77
CA LEU A 117 15.26 10.97 -20.57
C LEU A 117 16.66 11.59 -20.76
N GLN A 118 17.17 11.68 -21.98
CA GLN A 118 18.48 12.30 -22.27
C GLN A 118 18.47 13.80 -22.02
N ASP A 119 17.31 14.45 -22.14
CA ASP A 119 17.13 15.88 -21.89
C ASP A 119 17.19 16.22 -20.38
N LEU A 120 17.24 15.20 -19.51
CA LEU A 120 17.33 15.39 -18.05
C LEU A 120 18.70 15.80 -17.56
N ARG A 121 19.76 15.72 -18.39
CA ARG A 121 21.11 16.20 -18.01
C ARG A 121 21.08 17.67 -17.61
N GLY A 122 21.65 17.98 -16.44
CA GLY A 122 21.68 19.33 -15.88
C GLY A 122 20.34 19.84 -15.36
N LYS A 123 19.30 18.99 -15.25
CA LYS A 123 17.98 19.38 -14.77
C LYS A 123 17.81 19.13 -13.29
N ARG A 124 16.94 19.92 -12.67
CA ARG A 124 16.52 19.77 -11.27
C ARG A 124 15.42 18.74 -11.17
N ALA A 125 15.67 17.67 -10.43
CA ALA A 125 14.73 16.56 -10.28
C ALA A 125 14.32 16.39 -8.81
N ALA A 126 13.01 16.30 -8.54
CA ALA A 126 12.52 15.97 -7.20
C ALA A 126 12.04 14.52 -7.11
N ILE A 127 12.49 13.85 -6.04
CA ILE A 127 12.18 12.46 -5.71
C ILE A 127 12.05 12.30 -4.20
N TRP A 128 11.34 11.27 -3.76
CA TRP A 128 11.34 10.85 -2.36
C TRP A 128 12.39 9.74 -2.15
N LYS A 129 13.30 9.94 -1.21
CA LYS A 129 14.35 8.98 -0.89
C LYS A 129 13.78 7.66 -0.37
N GLY A 130 14.31 6.54 -0.84
CA GLY A 130 13.87 5.21 -0.42
C GLY A 130 12.45 4.85 -0.86
N SER A 131 12.05 5.25 -2.06
CA SER A 131 10.70 5.02 -2.61
C SER A 131 10.73 4.65 -4.09
N TRP A 132 9.56 4.35 -4.64
CA TRP A 132 9.38 4.12 -6.08
C TRP A 132 9.88 5.29 -6.93
N SER A 133 9.72 6.53 -6.47
CA SER A 133 10.16 7.69 -7.25
C SER A 133 11.67 7.70 -7.44
N GLN A 134 12.44 7.38 -6.40
CA GLN A 134 13.89 7.24 -6.51
C GLN A 134 14.28 6.05 -7.39
N GLN A 135 13.66 4.90 -7.16
CA GLN A 135 13.94 3.69 -7.92
C GLN A 135 13.61 3.89 -9.40
N LEU A 136 12.43 4.45 -9.72
CA LEU A 136 12.01 4.70 -11.09
C LEU A 136 12.95 5.67 -11.80
N LEU A 137 13.21 6.85 -11.20
CA LEU A 137 14.07 7.84 -11.85
C LEU A 137 15.45 7.26 -12.13
N PHE A 138 16.07 6.63 -11.14
CA PHE A 138 17.43 6.11 -11.29
C PHE A 138 17.50 4.95 -12.27
N SER A 139 16.55 4.01 -12.22
CA SER A 139 16.51 2.88 -13.18
C SER A 139 16.21 3.35 -14.60
N ALA A 140 15.37 4.36 -14.77
CA ALA A 140 15.09 4.93 -16.09
C ALA A 140 16.31 5.66 -16.67
N LEU A 141 17.04 6.42 -15.84
CA LEU A 141 18.29 7.09 -16.24
C LEU A 141 19.36 6.07 -16.64
N ASP A 142 19.53 5.00 -15.85
CA ASP A 142 20.49 3.92 -16.17
C ASP A 142 20.18 3.28 -17.51
N LYS A 143 18.91 2.93 -17.77
CA LYS A 143 18.46 2.40 -19.06
C LYS A 143 18.69 3.36 -20.22
N ALA A 144 18.58 4.66 -19.98
CA ALA A 144 18.78 5.71 -20.98
C ALA A 144 20.26 6.10 -21.17
N GLY A 145 21.19 5.55 -20.38
CA GLY A 145 22.61 5.92 -20.40
C GLY A 145 22.85 7.35 -19.93
N VAL A 146 22.02 7.85 -19.01
CA VAL A 146 22.16 9.18 -18.40
C VAL A 146 22.76 9.04 -17.02
N PRO A 147 24.00 9.54 -16.77
CA PRO A 147 24.61 9.48 -15.45
C PRO A 147 23.79 10.28 -14.44
N ARG A 148 23.52 9.67 -13.28
CA ARG A 148 22.64 10.23 -12.22
C ARG A 148 23.19 11.51 -11.62
N ASP A 149 24.53 11.65 -11.55
CA ASP A 149 25.26 12.80 -11.03
C ASP A 149 25.17 14.03 -11.94
N THR A 150 24.63 13.87 -13.16
CA THR A 150 24.33 15.00 -14.04
C THR A 150 23.04 15.74 -13.66
N LEU A 151 22.20 15.18 -12.76
CA LEU A 151 20.99 15.82 -12.29
C LEU A 151 21.21 16.52 -10.94
N GLU A 152 20.53 17.63 -10.74
CA GLU A 152 20.43 18.28 -9.45
C GLU A 152 19.25 17.69 -8.67
N LEU A 153 19.52 16.76 -7.74
CA LEU A 153 18.49 16.05 -6.99
C LEU A 153 17.97 16.88 -5.81
N ARG A 154 16.64 16.91 -5.65
CA ARG A 154 15.91 17.44 -4.50
C ARG A 154 15.12 16.29 -3.86
N TYR A 155 15.33 16.08 -2.56
CA TYR A 155 14.58 15.08 -1.81
C TYR A 155 13.37 15.74 -1.15
N LEU A 156 12.20 15.58 -1.75
CA LEU A 156 10.95 16.21 -1.35
C LEU A 156 9.86 15.16 -1.12
N SER A 157 8.84 15.51 -0.31
CA SER A 157 7.61 14.71 -0.26
C SER A 157 6.91 14.72 -1.63
N ALA A 158 6.03 13.75 -1.91
CA ALA A 158 5.32 13.72 -3.18
C ALA A 158 4.46 14.98 -3.42
N LEU A 159 3.88 15.52 -2.35
CA LEU A 159 3.10 16.76 -2.41
C LEU A 159 4.01 17.97 -2.67
N ASP A 160 5.13 18.10 -1.94
CA ASP A 160 6.07 19.20 -2.12
C ASP A 160 6.75 19.14 -3.49
N ALA A 161 7.06 17.94 -4.00
CA ALA A 161 7.57 17.73 -5.34
C ALA A 161 6.58 18.21 -6.42
N SER A 162 5.28 17.92 -6.24
CA SER A 162 4.22 18.40 -7.12
C SER A 162 4.17 19.93 -7.14
N HIS A 163 4.16 20.59 -5.97
CA HIS A 163 4.19 22.05 -5.89
C HIS A 163 5.47 22.65 -6.46
N ALA A 164 6.62 21.99 -6.27
CA ALA A 164 7.89 22.43 -6.82
C ALA A 164 7.91 22.36 -8.37
N LEU A 165 7.24 21.34 -8.95
CA LEU A 165 7.08 21.22 -10.39
C LEU A 165 6.18 22.34 -10.93
N ASP A 166 5.03 22.57 -10.30
CA ASP A 166 4.06 23.60 -10.69
C ASP A 166 4.70 25.00 -10.65
N GLY A 167 5.42 25.29 -9.57
CA GLY A 167 6.12 26.58 -9.36
C GLY A 167 7.43 26.72 -10.15
N GLY A 168 7.87 25.71 -10.91
CA GLY A 168 9.12 25.74 -11.66
C GLY A 168 10.40 25.68 -10.82
N ALA A 169 10.30 25.32 -9.53
CA ALA A 169 11.45 25.11 -8.66
C ALA A 169 12.23 23.84 -9.03
N VAL A 170 11.57 22.87 -9.65
CA VAL A 170 12.18 21.70 -10.29
C VAL A 170 11.66 21.55 -11.72
N ASP A 171 12.40 20.80 -12.54
CA ASP A 171 12.10 20.61 -13.95
C ASP A 171 11.40 19.29 -14.22
N VAL A 172 11.60 18.30 -13.35
CA VAL A 172 11.07 16.96 -13.44
C VAL A 172 10.79 16.39 -12.03
N ILE A 173 9.74 15.59 -11.91
CA ILE A 173 9.46 14.79 -10.72
C ILE A 173 9.27 13.34 -11.10
N ALA A 174 9.58 12.42 -10.18
CA ALA A 174 9.08 11.06 -10.23
C ALA A 174 8.13 10.84 -9.04
N THR A 175 6.94 10.31 -9.28
CA THR A 175 5.89 10.19 -8.26
C THR A 175 4.94 9.04 -8.57
N TRP A 176 3.87 8.92 -7.78
CA TRP A 176 2.83 7.89 -7.89
C TRP A 176 1.43 8.50 -7.68
N GLU A 177 0.40 7.67 -7.85
CA GLU A 177 -0.99 8.10 -7.64
C GLU A 177 -1.28 8.48 -6.16
N PRO A 178 -2.12 9.48 -5.91
CA PRO A 178 -2.93 10.25 -6.87
C PRO A 178 -2.19 11.42 -7.56
N TYR A 179 -0.92 11.65 -7.23
CA TYR A 179 -0.15 12.81 -7.71
C TYR A 179 0.08 12.78 -9.22
N VAL A 180 0.22 11.58 -9.83
CA VAL A 180 0.33 11.46 -11.30
C VAL A 180 -0.92 12.01 -11.96
N THR A 181 -2.10 11.52 -11.57
CA THR A 181 -3.37 12.01 -12.11
C THR A 181 -3.59 13.49 -11.85
N GLN A 182 -3.23 14.00 -10.65
CA GLN A 182 -3.34 15.44 -10.34
C GLN A 182 -2.49 16.28 -11.28
N GLN A 183 -1.24 15.91 -11.51
CA GLN A 183 -0.32 16.62 -12.37
C GLN A 183 -0.74 16.56 -13.85
N GLU A 184 -1.21 15.41 -14.34
CA GLU A 184 -1.74 15.28 -15.71
C GLU A 184 -2.95 16.19 -15.94
N ARG A 185 -3.86 16.31 -14.95
CA ARG A 185 -5.01 17.23 -15.02
C ARG A 185 -4.59 18.71 -15.05
N GLN A 186 -3.44 19.05 -14.51
CA GLN A 186 -2.84 20.39 -14.61
C GLN A 186 -2.05 20.56 -15.91
N GLY A 187 -1.99 19.54 -16.75
CA GLY A 187 -1.35 19.52 -18.04
C GLY A 187 0.09 19.01 -18.06
N ALA A 188 0.60 18.49 -16.95
CA ALA A 188 1.91 17.84 -16.95
C ALA A 188 1.93 16.65 -17.92
N ARG A 189 3.12 16.39 -18.49
CA ARG A 189 3.32 15.28 -19.43
C ARG A 189 4.10 14.16 -18.76
N VAL A 190 3.66 12.92 -18.99
CA VAL A 190 4.40 11.72 -18.62
C VAL A 190 5.58 11.55 -19.58
N LEU A 191 6.78 11.47 -19.01
CA LEU A 191 8.02 11.22 -19.74
C LEU A 191 8.35 9.72 -19.79
N ALA A 192 8.10 9.00 -18.70
CA ALA A 192 8.24 7.56 -18.58
C ALA A 192 7.36 7.04 -17.43
N THR A 193 6.99 5.76 -17.47
CA THR A 193 6.29 5.06 -16.39
C THR A 193 7.15 3.95 -15.79
N ALA A 194 6.69 3.36 -14.71
CA ALA A 194 7.36 2.21 -14.08
C ALA A 194 7.25 0.92 -14.91
N GLU A 195 6.37 0.87 -15.92
CA GLU A 195 6.16 -0.31 -16.76
C GLU A 195 7.47 -0.77 -17.41
N GLY A 196 7.86 -2.02 -17.16
CA GLY A 196 9.10 -2.59 -17.68
C GLY A 196 10.39 -1.94 -17.13
N VAL A 197 10.31 -1.01 -16.19
CA VAL A 197 11.47 -0.33 -15.58
C VAL A 197 11.77 -0.83 -14.19
N ILE A 198 10.76 -0.84 -13.32
CA ILE A 198 10.86 -1.32 -11.93
C ILE A 198 9.64 -2.18 -11.58
N PRO A 199 9.75 -3.07 -10.56
CA PRO A 199 8.60 -3.89 -10.13
C PRO A 199 7.46 -3.07 -9.54
N ALA A 200 7.76 -2.02 -8.77
CA ALA A 200 6.81 -1.13 -8.09
C ALA A 200 5.64 -1.88 -7.43
N GLN A 201 5.97 -2.87 -6.60
CA GLN A 201 4.98 -3.69 -5.90
C GLN A 201 4.38 -2.93 -4.72
N SER A 202 3.10 -3.20 -4.42
CA SER A 202 2.47 -2.80 -3.16
C SER A 202 2.25 -4.02 -2.28
N PHE A 203 2.53 -3.88 -0.98
CA PHE A 203 2.42 -4.99 -0.03
C PHE A 203 1.37 -4.72 1.04
N VAL A 204 0.76 -5.80 1.51
CA VAL A 204 0.14 -5.84 2.83
C VAL A 204 1.19 -6.41 3.78
N VAL A 205 1.54 -5.62 4.79
CA VAL A 205 2.58 -5.93 5.76
C VAL A 205 1.95 -6.00 7.14
N ALA A 206 2.31 -7.00 7.92
CA ALA A 206 1.85 -7.16 9.29
C ALA A 206 3.01 -7.08 10.28
N ASN A 207 2.75 -6.51 11.47
CA ASN A 207 3.65 -6.64 12.60
C ASN A 207 3.69 -8.10 13.07
N SER A 208 4.86 -8.62 13.40
CA SER A 208 5.05 -10.03 13.79
C SER A 208 4.26 -10.44 15.05
N GLN A 209 4.03 -9.53 15.97
CA GLN A 209 3.18 -9.79 17.14
C GLN A 209 1.70 -9.89 16.73
N ALA A 210 1.26 -9.06 15.80
CA ALA A 210 -0.10 -9.16 15.26
C ALA A 210 -0.29 -10.48 14.50
N VAL A 211 0.68 -10.92 13.70
CA VAL A 211 0.65 -12.25 13.04
C VAL A 211 0.48 -13.37 14.06
N LYS A 212 1.15 -13.27 15.22
CA LYS A 212 1.10 -14.28 16.28
C LYS A 212 -0.23 -14.26 17.06
N HIS A 213 -0.78 -13.09 17.35
CA HIS A 213 -1.90 -12.93 18.30
C HIS A 213 -3.24 -12.59 17.65
N LYS A 214 -3.26 -12.11 16.40
CA LYS A 214 -4.46 -11.66 15.67
C LYS A 214 -4.60 -12.32 14.30
N ARG A 215 -4.06 -13.52 14.14
CA ARG A 215 -3.99 -14.22 12.84
C ARG A 215 -5.35 -14.37 12.17
N ALA A 216 -6.39 -14.72 12.93
CA ALA A 216 -7.74 -14.89 12.39
C ALA A 216 -8.33 -13.56 11.86
N GLN A 217 -8.13 -12.47 12.62
CA GLN A 217 -8.58 -11.14 12.21
C GLN A 217 -7.83 -10.65 10.96
N ILE A 218 -6.53 -10.92 10.87
CA ILE A 218 -5.71 -10.59 9.69
C ILE A 218 -6.21 -11.37 8.46
N ALA A 219 -6.49 -12.66 8.60
CA ALA A 219 -7.00 -13.48 7.51
C ALA A 219 -8.37 -12.98 7.03
N ASP A 220 -9.33 -12.72 7.93
CA ASP A 220 -10.65 -12.16 7.59
C ASP A 220 -10.52 -10.78 6.92
N PHE A 221 -9.62 -9.92 7.40
CA PHE A 221 -9.36 -8.63 6.77
C PHE A 221 -8.85 -8.79 5.33
N LEU A 222 -7.90 -9.70 5.10
CA LEU A 222 -7.37 -9.98 3.76
C LEU A 222 -8.45 -10.53 2.81
N GLU A 223 -9.30 -11.44 3.28
CA GLU A 223 -10.42 -11.99 2.50
C GLU A 223 -11.41 -10.89 2.10
N ARG A 224 -11.77 -10.01 3.03
CA ARG A 224 -12.66 -8.86 2.75
C ARG A 224 -12.02 -7.85 1.81
N LEU A 225 -10.73 -7.54 1.98
CA LEU A 225 -10.00 -6.66 1.08
C LEU A 225 -9.93 -7.26 -0.33
N LYS A 226 -9.64 -8.57 -0.45
CA LYS A 226 -9.66 -9.28 -1.73
C LYS A 226 -11.02 -9.17 -2.41
N LYS A 227 -12.09 -9.47 -1.67
CA LYS A 227 -13.48 -9.36 -2.16
C LYS A 227 -13.81 -7.93 -2.64
N ALA A 228 -13.37 -6.91 -1.90
CA ALA A 228 -13.58 -5.51 -2.30
C ALA A 228 -12.83 -5.15 -3.59
N ARG A 229 -11.59 -5.66 -3.76
CA ARG A 229 -10.81 -5.45 -4.99
C ARG A 229 -11.43 -6.16 -6.19
N GLU A 230 -11.84 -7.40 -6.04
CA GLU A 230 -12.56 -8.16 -7.10
C GLU A 230 -13.87 -7.46 -7.49
N TRP A 231 -14.61 -6.94 -6.51
CA TRP A 231 -15.83 -6.17 -6.75
C TRP A 231 -15.56 -4.96 -7.64
N THR A 232 -14.48 -4.17 -7.41
CA THR A 232 -14.17 -3.02 -8.27
C THR A 232 -13.79 -3.40 -9.68
N LEU A 233 -13.28 -4.62 -9.90
CA LEU A 233 -12.87 -5.11 -11.21
C LEU A 233 -14.01 -5.74 -12.01
N SER A 234 -15.12 -6.07 -11.36
CA SER A 234 -16.24 -6.79 -11.96
C SER A 234 -17.20 -5.89 -12.77
N ASP A 235 -17.28 -4.58 -12.42
CA ASP A 235 -18.15 -3.61 -13.11
C ASP A 235 -17.54 -2.19 -13.05
N PRO A 236 -17.49 -1.45 -14.16
CA PRO A 236 -17.06 -0.04 -14.15
C PRO A 236 -17.83 0.85 -13.17
N ALA A 237 -19.13 0.58 -12.93
CA ALA A 237 -19.94 1.32 -11.94
C ALA A 237 -19.38 1.19 -10.51
N HIS A 238 -18.72 0.09 -10.19
CA HIS A 238 -18.09 -0.10 -8.89
C HIS A 238 -16.86 0.79 -8.72
N THR A 239 -16.12 1.07 -9.80
CA THR A 239 -15.03 2.05 -9.77
C THR A 239 -15.57 3.46 -9.48
N GLU A 240 -16.73 3.82 -10.01
CA GLU A 240 -17.40 5.08 -9.72
C GLU A 240 -17.80 5.18 -8.23
N ALA A 241 -18.43 4.13 -7.68
CA ALA A 241 -18.78 4.07 -6.26
C ALA A 241 -17.54 4.14 -5.34
N TYR A 242 -16.45 3.50 -5.73
CA TYR A 242 -15.17 3.60 -5.02
C TYR A 242 -14.62 5.04 -5.06
N ALA A 243 -14.68 5.70 -6.22
CA ALA A 243 -14.26 7.10 -6.35
C ALA A 243 -15.10 8.04 -5.49
N ASP A 244 -16.43 7.82 -5.40
CA ASP A 244 -17.32 8.57 -4.52
C ASP A 244 -16.94 8.39 -3.04
N ALA A 245 -16.72 7.16 -2.58
CA ALA A 245 -16.33 6.87 -1.20
C ALA A 245 -14.98 7.53 -0.86
N TRP A 246 -14.02 7.50 -1.78
CA TRP A 246 -12.72 8.14 -1.60
C TRP A 246 -12.84 9.67 -1.52
N ALA A 247 -13.59 10.29 -2.44
CA ALA A 247 -13.81 11.73 -2.47
C ALA A 247 -14.49 12.24 -1.18
N GLN A 248 -15.47 11.49 -0.66
CA GLN A 248 -16.11 11.81 0.63
C GLN A 248 -15.11 11.82 1.79
N ARG A 249 -14.14 10.90 1.79
CA ARG A 249 -13.14 10.79 2.85
C ARG A 249 -12.04 11.84 2.76
N THR A 250 -11.59 12.14 1.55
CA THR A 250 -10.45 13.03 1.31
C THR A 250 -10.84 14.48 1.07
N ARG A 251 -12.09 14.74 0.70
CA ARG A 251 -12.61 16.02 0.20
C ARG A 251 -11.87 16.49 -1.07
N ALA A 252 -11.20 15.57 -1.76
CA ALA A 252 -10.54 15.84 -3.03
C ALA A 252 -11.49 15.63 -4.22
N ASP A 253 -11.06 16.09 -5.39
CA ASP A 253 -11.83 15.94 -6.63
C ASP A 253 -12.03 14.44 -6.96
N ARG A 254 -13.29 14.05 -7.06
CA ARG A 254 -13.73 12.70 -7.40
C ARG A 254 -13.10 12.17 -8.70
N ASP A 255 -12.94 13.03 -9.70
CA ASP A 255 -12.43 12.64 -11.00
C ASP A 255 -10.94 12.21 -10.93
N ILE A 256 -10.19 12.68 -9.94
CA ILE A 256 -8.83 12.19 -9.67
C ILE A 256 -8.90 10.71 -9.27
N ALA A 257 -9.77 10.40 -8.32
CA ALA A 257 -9.96 9.02 -7.86
C ALA A 257 -10.46 8.11 -8.99
N ARG A 258 -11.45 8.56 -9.76
CA ARG A 258 -12.00 7.82 -10.90
C ARG A 258 -10.89 7.46 -11.92
N THR A 259 -10.08 8.44 -12.30
CA THR A 259 -8.98 8.23 -13.25
C THR A 259 -7.91 7.31 -12.68
N TRP A 260 -7.51 7.55 -11.43
CA TRP A 260 -6.54 6.71 -10.74
C TRP A 260 -7.00 5.26 -10.64
N PHE A 261 -8.21 5.01 -10.10
CA PHE A 261 -8.68 3.64 -9.85
C PHE A 261 -8.96 2.87 -11.13
N ALA A 262 -9.48 3.54 -12.17
CA ALA A 262 -9.66 2.95 -13.49
C ALA A 262 -8.31 2.57 -14.14
N ARG A 263 -7.25 3.37 -13.91
CA ARG A 263 -5.89 3.09 -14.37
C ARG A 263 -5.25 1.95 -13.57
N ALA A 264 -5.29 2.05 -12.24
CA ALA A 264 -4.55 1.15 -11.36
C ALA A 264 -5.07 -0.29 -11.41
N ARG A 265 -6.39 -0.51 -11.50
CA ARG A 265 -7.02 -1.84 -11.51
C ARG A 265 -6.43 -2.76 -10.44
N THR A 266 -6.34 -2.25 -9.22
CA THR A 266 -5.64 -2.92 -8.11
C THR A 266 -6.36 -4.19 -7.69
N ASP A 267 -5.63 -5.31 -7.63
CA ASP A 267 -6.09 -6.58 -7.08
C ASP A 267 -5.14 -7.09 -5.99
N LEU A 268 -5.68 -7.89 -5.06
CA LEU A 268 -4.90 -8.53 -4.00
C LEU A 268 -4.58 -9.97 -4.41
N ALA A 269 -3.31 -10.38 -4.25
CA ALA A 269 -2.85 -11.70 -4.67
C ALA A 269 -1.96 -12.37 -3.61
N PRO A 270 -1.85 -13.70 -3.64
CA PRO A 270 -0.88 -14.44 -2.85
C PRO A 270 0.56 -14.07 -3.21
N LEU A 271 1.46 -14.32 -2.28
CA LEU A 271 2.89 -14.19 -2.48
C LEU A 271 3.40 -15.40 -3.28
N ASP A 272 3.66 -15.20 -4.56
CA ASP A 272 4.28 -16.20 -5.43
C ASP A 272 5.81 -16.00 -5.53
N PRO A 273 6.56 -16.95 -6.11
CA PRO A 273 8.02 -16.83 -6.27
C PRO A 273 8.44 -15.60 -7.07
N GLN A 274 7.62 -15.14 -8.04
CA GLN A 274 7.93 -13.96 -8.84
C GLN A 274 7.89 -12.68 -7.99
N VAL A 275 6.90 -12.57 -7.08
CA VAL A 275 6.78 -11.45 -6.13
C VAL A 275 8.05 -11.35 -5.28
N ILE A 276 8.56 -12.47 -4.77
CA ILE A 276 9.78 -12.51 -3.95
C ILE A 276 11.03 -12.16 -4.78
N THR A 277 11.11 -12.66 -6.02
CA THR A 277 12.19 -12.33 -6.96
C THR A 277 12.21 -10.83 -7.28
N ASP A 278 11.04 -10.23 -7.50
CA ASP A 278 10.93 -8.81 -7.79
C ASP A 278 11.25 -7.95 -6.56
N ALA A 279 10.88 -8.39 -5.36
CA ALA A 279 11.30 -7.75 -4.12
C ALA A 279 12.83 -7.80 -3.93
N GLN A 280 13.48 -8.93 -4.30
CA GLN A 280 14.94 -9.03 -4.28
C GLN A 280 15.59 -7.99 -5.19
N LYS A 281 15.06 -7.76 -6.40
CA LYS A 281 15.55 -6.70 -7.30
C LYS A 281 15.50 -5.31 -6.65
N THR A 282 14.45 -5.03 -5.88
CA THR A 282 14.33 -3.77 -5.13
C THR A 282 15.36 -3.70 -4.00
N VAL A 283 15.59 -4.80 -3.25
CA VAL A 283 16.65 -4.87 -2.23
C VAL A 283 18.01 -4.64 -2.86
N ASP A 284 18.32 -5.34 -3.94
CA ASP A 284 19.61 -5.26 -4.64
C ASP A 284 19.88 -3.86 -5.19
N PHE A 285 18.83 -3.20 -5.74
CA PHE A 285 18.90 -1.83 -6.20
C PHE A 285 19.30 -0.86 -5.08
N PHE A 286 18.64 -0.90 -3.95
CA PHE A 286 18.93 0.03 -2.84
C PHE A 286 20.21 -0.35 -2.10
N ALA A 287 20.57 -1.62 -2.05
CA ALA A 287 21.88 -2.08 -1.55
C ALA A 287 23.03 -1.61 -2.45
N GLY A 288 22.86 -1.66 -3.77
CA GLY A 288 23.80 -1.11 -4.74
C GLY A 288 24.02 0.40 -4.63
N LEU A 289 23.02 1.12 -4.08
CA LEU A 289 23.15 2.53 -3.74
C LEU A 289 23.78 2.79 -2.36
N GLY A 290 24.11 1.73 -1.60
CA GLY A 290 24.60 1.84 -0.23
C GLY A 290 23.57 2.35 0.78
N LEU A 291 22.27 2.31 0.46
CA LEU A 291 21.20 2.80 1.32
C LEU A 291 20.71 1.76 2.33
N ILE A 292 20.86 0.48 2.03
CA ILE A 292 20.59 -0.65 2.92
C ILE A 292 21.68 -1.70 2.79
N LYS A 293 21.76 -2.64 3.75
CA LYS A 293 22.54 -3.87 3.59
C LYS A 293 21.76 -4.85 2.72
N ALA A 294 22.45 -5.56 1.84
CA ALA A 294 21.86 -6.67 1.09
C ALA A 294 21.43 -7.78 2.04
N TYR A 295 20.28 -8.39 1.78
CA TYR A 295 19.77 -9.54 2.51
C TYR A 295 18.80 -10.32 1.61
N PRO A 296 18.52 -11.61 1.90
CA PRO A 296 17.51 -12.36 1.17
C PRO A 296 16.11 -11.79 1.43
N ALA A 297 15.49 -11.19 0.41
CA ALA A 297 14.15 -10.62 0.56
C ALA A 297 13.13 -11.64 1.09
N SER A 298 13.30 -12.94 0.76
CA SER A 298 12.49 -14.05 1.25
C SER A 298 12.30 -14.08 2.77
N ASP A 299 13.27 -13.60 3.54
CA ASP A 299 13.23 -13.60 5.01
C ASP A 299 12.11 -12.71 5.56
N LEU A 300 11.65 -11.74 4.76
CA LEU A 300 10.58 -10.82 5.13
C LEU A 300 9.18 -11.38 4.83
N PHE A 301 9.05 -12.45 4.02
CA PHE A 301 7.77 -12.91 3.49
C PHE A 301 7.17 -14.04 4.34
N ASP A 302 5.85 -13.97 4.59
CA ASP A 302 5.04 -15.02 5.21
C ASP A 302 3.93 -15.45 4.24
N THR A 303 4.14 -16.55 3.53
CA THR A 303 3.20 -17.08 2.52
C THR A 303 2.00 -17.80 3.12
N SER A 304 1.95 -17.98 4.45
CA SER A 304 0.92 -18.76 5.13
C SER A 304 -0.48 -18.14 5.11
N PHE A 305 -0.61 -16.88 4.66
CA PHE A 305 -1.88 -16.20 4.42
C PHE A 305 -2.42 -16.38 2.99
N GLY A 306 -1.74 -17.16 2.15
CA GLY A 306 -2.11 -17.34 0.74
C GLY A 306 -3.55 -17.80 0.51
N ALA A 307 -4.14 -18.60 1.42
CA ALA A 307 -5.53 -19.01 1.33
C ALA A 307 -6.52 -17.82 1.42
N ALA A 308 -6.24 -16.84 2.29
CA ALA A 308 -7.09 -15.66 2.52
C ALA A 308 -7.17 -14.71 1.30
N VAL A 309 -6.27 -14.84 0.33
CA VAL A 309 -6.19 -13.97 -0.85
C VAL A 309 -6.31 -14.71 -2.19
N LYS A 310 -6.68 -16.01 -2.16
CA LYS A 310 -6.84 -16.81 -3.40
C LYS A 310 -8.09 -16.49 -4.22
N GLY A 311 -8.98 -15.63 -3.74
CA GLY A 311 -10.26 -15.37 -4.39
C GLY A 311 -11.21 -16.58 -4.35
N TYR A 312 -12.49 -16.32 -4.33
CA TYR A 312 -13.48 -17.36 -4.60
C TYR A 312 -13.37 -17.73 -6.08
N ALA A 313 -12.92 -18.94 -6.40
CA ALA A 313 -13.14 -19.47 -7.73
C ALA A 313 -14.66 -19.34 -7.97
N SER A 314 -15.05 -18.55 -8.98
CA SER A 314 -16.43 -18.52 -9.45
C SER A 314 -16.81 -19.97 -9.74
N THR A 315 -17.64 -20.58 -8.90
CA THR A 315 -18.38 -21.76 -9.25
C THR A 315 -19.41 -21.30 -10.28
N ALA A 316 -18.96 -21.05 -11.51
CA ALA A 316 -19.83 -21.06 -12.65
C ALA A 316 -20.36 -22.49 -12.75
N THR A 317 -21.55 -22.68 -12.24
CA THR A 317 -22.37 -23.86 -12.51
C THR A 317 -22.61 -23.89 -14.02
N GLU A 318 -22.15 -24.97 -14.67
CA GLU A 318 -22.56 -25.36 -16.01
C GLU A 318 -24.08 -25.51 -16.14
#